data_47d0bc3ceaeae0f23bd5bcd1888375e9
#
_entry.id   47d0bc3ceaeae0f23bd5bcd1888375e9
#
_cell.length_a   1.000
_cell.length_b   1.000
_cell.length_c   1.000
_cell.angle_alpha   90.00
_cell.angle_beta   90.00
_cell.angle_gamma   90.00
#
_symmetry.space_group_name_H-M   'P 1'
#
loop_
_entity.id
_entity.type
_entity.pdbx_description
1 polymer ?
#
loop_
_entity_poly.entity_id
_entity_poly.type
_entity_poly.pdbx_seq_one_letter_code
_entity_poly.pdbx_strand_id
1 'polypeptide(L)'
;MRMRMLAVLAFAVTLLSGCGYNQIQINDEGVNAAWSEVLNQYKRRADLIPNLVSVVQGYAAHEKEVLTKVTEARANVAGIKATPELVNDEAAFAKFQKAQGELSSALARLLVVAENYPNLKADASFRDLQAQLEGTENRITVARNRYIDAVKAYN
;
A
#
# COMPACT_ATOMS: atom_id res chain seq x y z
N MET A 1 5.61 30.27 -53.94
CA MET A 1 5.62 28.83 -53.58
C MET A 1 6.32 28.56 -52.25
N ARG A 2 7.54 29.01 -52.04
CA ARG A 2 8.35 28.76 -50.81
C ARG A 2 7.66 29.20 -49.52
N MET A 3 7.02 30.38 -49.50
CA MET A 3 6.33 30.91 -48.30
C MET A 3 5.10 30.11 -47.88
N ARG A 4 4.34 29.55 -48.85
CA ARG A 4 3.19 28.65 -48.57
C ARG A 4 3.65 27.31 -48.04
N MET A 5 4.76 26.78 -48.50
CA MET A 5 5.36 25.54 -47.96
C MET A 5 5.87 25.72 -46.52
N LEU A 6 6.48 26.86 -46.21
CA LEU A 6 6.94 27.18 -44.86
C LEU A 6 5.76 27.31 -43.89
N ALA A 7 4.64 27.92 -44.31
CA ALA A 7 3.43 28.03 -43.49
C ALA A 7 2.80 26.69 -43.23
N VAL A 8 2.75 25.81 -44.24
CA VAL A 8 2.22 24.41 -44.06
C VAL A 8 3.13 23.59 -43.15
N LEU A 9 4.46 23.77 -43.28
CA LEU A 9 5.41 23.07 -42.41
C LEU A 9 5.30 23.53 -40.95
N ALA A 10 5.17 24.86 -40.72
CA ALA A 10 4.99 25.41 -39.39
C ALA A 10 3.65 24.91 -38.74
N PHE A 11 2.58 24.86 -39.53
CA PHE A 11 1.29 24.34 -39.08
C PHE A 11 1.32 22.84 -38.77
N ALA A 12 2.05 22.07 -39.56
CA ALA A 12 2.26 20.63 -39.30
C ALA A 12 3.04 20.38 -38.02
N VAL A 13 4.09 21.21 -37.75
CA VAL A 13 4.89 21.09 -36.52
C VAL A 13 4.06 21.43 -35.26
N THR A 14 3.15 22.41 -35.32
CA THR A 14 2.26 22.76 -34.20
C THR A 14 1.22 21.67 -33.91
N LEU A 15 0.77 20.92 -34.94
CA LEU A 15 -0.16 19.78 -34.75
C LEU A 15 0.52 18.56 -34.10
N LEU A 16 1.80 18.34 -34.35
CA LEU A 16 2.54 17.21 -33.75
C LEU A 16 2.88 17.42 -32.26
N SER A 17 2.93 18.66 -31.78
CA SER A 17 3.31 18.97 -30.40
C SER A 17 2.22 18.64 -29.36
N GLY A 18 0.99 18.37 -29.77
CA GLY A 18 -0.15 18.18 -28.86
C GLY A 18 -0.31 16.74 -28.33
N CYS A 19 0.18 15.72 -29.04
CA CYS A 19 -0.11 14.33 -28.69
C CYS A 19 0.69 13.80 -27.50
N GLY A 20 1.87 14.31 -27.21
CA GLY A 20 2.73 13.82 -26.12
C GLY A 20 2.33 14.32 -24.74
N TYR A 21 1.82 15.54 -24.64
CA TYR A 21 1.50 16.17 -23.35
C TYR A 21 0.34 15.46 -22.62
N ASN A 22 -0.71 15.10 -23.33
CA ASN A 22 -1.85 14.38 -22.74
C ASN A 22 -1.44 13.00 -22.22
N GLN A 23 -0.52 12.29 -22.90
CA GLN A 23 -0.09 10.97 -22.46
C GLN A 23 0.72 11.04 -21.17
N ILE A 24 1.56 12.05 -20.99
CA ILE A 24 2.34 12.27 -19.77
C ILE A 24 1.39 12.51 -18.58
N GLN A 25 0.36 13.35 -18.75
CA GLN A 25 -0.61 13.59 -17.68
C GLN A 25 -1.43 12.33 -17.32
N ILE A 26 -1.88 11.57 -18.32
CA ILE A 26 -2.60 10.31 -18.09
C ILE A 26 -1.73 9.32 -17.31
N ASN A 27 -0.46 9.22 -17.65
CA ASN A 27 0.46 8.31 -16.97
C ASN A 27 0.75 8.79 -15.54
N ASP A 28 0.91 10.09 -15.31
CA ASP A 28 1.10 10.68 -13.97
C ASP A 28 -0.12 10.42 -13.07
N GLU A 29 -1.33 10.67 -13.57
CA GLU A 29 -2.56 10.35 -12.86
C GLU A 29 -2.68 8.85 -12.58
N GLY A 30 -2.25 8.00 -13.53
CA GLY A 30 -2.21 6.55 -13.39
C GLY A 30 -1.28 6.09 -12.27
N VAL A 31 -0.09 6.69 -12.14
CA VAL A 31 0.87 6.41 -11.05
C VAL A 31 0.27 6.83 -9.71
N ASN A 32 -0.31 8.03 -9.62
CA ASN A 32 -0.92 8.55 -8.39
C ASN A 32 -2.12 7.70 -7.95
N ALA A 33 -2.96 7.27 -8.88
CA ALA A 33 -4.10 6.38 -8.59
C ALA A 33 -3.63 5.01 -8.10
N ALA A 34 -2.62 4.41 -8.76
CA ALA A 34 -2.07 3.13 -8.37
C ALA A 34 -1.41 3.18 -6.98
N TRP A 35 -0.69 4.27 -6.66
CA TRP A 35 -0.12 4.47 -5.33
C TRP A 35 -1.19 4.66 -4.25
N SER A 36 -2.23 5.43 -4.55
CA SER A 36 -3.37 5.61 -3.64
C SER A 36 -4.04 4.28 -3.29
N GLU A 37 -4.13 3.35 -4.25
CA GLU A 37 -4.65 2.00 -3.99
C GLU A 37 -3.73 1.22 -3.05
N VAL A 38 -2.41 1.31 -3.20
CA VAL A 38 -1.44 0.71 -2.26
C VAL A 38 -1.67 1.24 -0.84
N LEU A 39 -1.81 2.55 -0.68
CA LEU A 39 -2.07 3.18 0.62
C LEU A 39 -3.40 2.72 1.24
N ASN A 40 -4.45 2.58 0.43
CA ASN A 40 -5.75 2.08 0.87
C ASN A 40 -5.65 0.65 1.41
N GLN A 41 -4.91 -0.22 0.76
CA GLN A 41 -4.73 -1.60 1.24
C GLN A 41 -3.91 -1.66 2.53
N TYR A 42 -2.88 -0.84 2.67
CA TYR A 42 -2.13 -0.72 3.92
C TYR A 42 -2.99 -0.18 5.07
N LYS A 43 -3.84 0.81 4.81
CA LYS A 43 -4.80 1.33 5.79
C LYS A 43 -5.78 0.22 6.23
N ARG A 44 -6.34 -0.52 5.27
CA ARG A 44 -7.23 -1.65 5.56
C ARG A 44 -6.56 -2.67 6.47
N ARG A 45 -5.29 -3.01 6.22
CA ARG A 45 -4.52 -3.90 7.09
C ARG A 45 -4.42 -3.36 8.51
N ALA A 46 -4.07 -2.09 8.67
CA ALA A 46 -3.94 -1.45 9.97
C ALA A 46 -5.28 -1.39 10.73
N ASP A 47 -6.38 -1.25 10.02
CA ASP A 47 -7.73 -1.16 10.61
C ASP A 47 -8.24 -2.52 11.14
N LEU A 48 -7.72 -3.64 10.65
CA LEU A 48 -8.06 -4.98 11.14
C LEU A 48 -7.36 -5.33 12.47
N ILE A 49 -6.25 -4.68 12.78
CA ILE A 49 -5.37 -5.04 13.90
C ILE A 49 -6.02 -4.88 15.27
N PRO A 50 -6.75 -3.80 15.60
CA PRO A 50 -7.37 -3.67 16.91
C PRO A 50 -8.33 -4.82 17.24
N ASN A 51 -9.12 -5.24 16.26
CA ASN A 51 -10.04 -6.37 16.42
C ASN A 51 -9.29 -7.69 16.62
N LEU A 52 -8.22 -7.90 15.83
CA LEU A 52 -7.39 -9.09 15.99
C LEU A 52 -6.74 -9.15 17.37
N VAL A 53 -6.14 -8.04 17.83
CA VAL A 53 -5.52 -7.95 19.15
C VAL A 53 -6.55 -8.23 20.25
N SER A 54 -7.76 -7.66 20.14
CA SER A 54 -8.84 -7.88 21.11
C SER A 54 -9.26 -9.35 21.20
N VAL A 55 -9.43 -10.03 20.06
CA VAL A 55 -9.81 -11.45 20.02
C VAL A 55 -8.68 -12.31 20.59
N VAL A 56 -7.43 -12.08 20.17
CA VAL A 56 -6.28 -12.86 20.68
C VAL A 56 -6.10 -12.64 22.18
N GLN A 57 -6.27 -11.43 22.68
CA GLN A 57 -6.16 -11.12 24.10
C GLN A 57 -7.18 -11.90 24.95
N GLY A 58 -8.35 -12.19 24.42
CA GLY A 58 -9.36 -12.99 25.11
C GLY A 58 -8.93 -14.43 25.39
N TYR A 59 -8.04 -14.99 24.58
CA TYR A 59 -7.56 -16.37 24.69
C TYR A 59 -6.11 -16.51 25.15
N ALA A 60 -5.29 -15.51 24.84
CA ALA A 60 -3.84 -15.52 25.02
C ALA A 60 -3.35 -14.27 25.76
N ALA A 61 -4.03 -13.89 26.84
CA ALA A 61 -3.69 -12.69 27.64
C ALA A 61 -2.27 -12.69 28.22
N HIS A 62 -1.65 -13.87 28.32
CA HIS A 62 -0.26 -14.02 28.79
C HIS A 62 0.79 -13.59 27.75
N GLU A 63 0.43 -13.52 26.47
CA GLU A 63 1.29 -13.13 25.37
C GLU A 63 1.46 -11.60 25.25
N LYS A 64 1.68 -10.94 26.38
CA LYS A 64 1.71 -9.48 26.48
C LYS A 64 2.76 -8.85 25.56
N GLU A 65 3.94 -9.47 25.45
CA GLU A 65 5.02 -8.94 24.61
C GLU A 65 4.62 -8.91 23.13
N VAL A 66 4.03 -9.99 22.64
CA VAL A 66 3.62 -10.10 21.23
C VAL A 66 2.49 -9.14 20.92
N LEU A 67 1.48 -9.06 21.79
CA LEU A 67 0.36 -8.13 21.66
C LEU A 67 0.81 -6.67 21.68
N THR A 68 1.74 -6.32 22.60
CA THR A 68 2.33 -4.99 22.69
C THR A 68 3.09 -4.63 21.41
N LYS A 69 3.94 -5.53 20.90
CA LYS A 69 4.68 -5.29 19.66
C LYS A 69 3.80 -5.06 18.43
N VAL A 70 2.70 -5.80 18.32
CA VAL A 70 1.73 -5.57 17.22
C VAL A 70 1.07 -4.20 17.36
N THR A 71 0.69 -3.81 18.58
CA THR A 71 0.05 -2.51 18.85
C THR A 71 1.03 -1.35 18.58
N GLU A 72 2.28 -1.48 19.02
CA GLU A 72 3.33 -0.48 18.77
C GLU A 72 3.65 -0.35 17.28
N ALA A 73 3.82 -1.48 16.58
CA ALA A 73 4.07 -1.46 15.14
C ALA A 73 2.92 -0.81 14.37
N ARG A 74 1.67 -1.08 14.76
CA ARG A 74 0.50 -0.38 14.21
C ARG A 74 0.54 1.12 14.47
N ALA A 75 0.88 1.54 15.71
CA ALA A 75 0.99 2.95 16.06
C ALA A 75 2.09 3.66 15.25
N ASN A 76 3.23 3.00 15.02
CA ASN A 76 4.32 3.52 14.19
C ASN A 76 3.86 3.76 12.75
N VAL A 77 3.11 2.83 12.17
CA VAL A 77 2.51 2.99 10.83
C VAL A 77 1.51 4.16 10.81
N ALA A 78 0.62 4.24 11.80
CA ALA A 78 -0.39 5.29 11.91
C ALA A 78 0.21 6.69 12.11
N GLY A 79 1.40 6.78 12.71
CA GLY A 79 2.14 8.03 12.92
C GLY A 79 2.78 8.61 11.65
N ILE A 80 2.82 7.84 10.55
CA ILE A 80 3.37 8.30 9.27
C ILE A 80 2.22 8.81 8.40
N LYS A 81 2.33 10.07 7.95
CA LYS A 81 1.37 10.63 6.99
C LYS A 81 1.55 9.95 5.62
N ALA A 82 0.70 8.98 5.36
CA ALA A 82 0.69 8.25 4.09
C ALA A 82 -0.15 9.03 3.06
N THR A 83 0.47 10.03 2.43
CA THR A 83 -0.13 10.81 1.35
C THR A 83 0.41 10.35 -0.01
N PRO A 84 -0.27 10.69 -1.13
CA PRO A 84 0.24 10.39 -2.47
C PRO A 84 1.67 10.92 -2.70
N GLU A 85 2.02 12.06 -2.10
CA GLU A 85 3.33 12.72 -2.25
C GLU A 85 4.45 12.02 -1.47
N LEU A 86 4.12 11.04 -0.61
CA LEU A 86 5.12 10.30 0.19
C LEU A 86 6.23 9.67 -0.66
N VAL A 87 5.91 9.26 -1.88
CA VAL A 87 6.87 8.64 -2.80
C VAL A 87 7.92 9.63 -3.33
N ASN A 88 7.68 10.93 -3.22
CA ASN A 88 8.58 11.97 -3.66
C ASN A 88 9.66 12.32 -2.61
N ASP A 89 9.52 11.80 -1.38
CA ASP A 89 10.50 11.95 -0.29
C ASP A 89 11.09 10.56 0.02
N GLU A 90 12.31 10.33 -0.44
CA GLU A 90 13.02 9.05 -0.28
C GLU A 90 13.14 8.64 1.19
N ALA A 91 13.46 9.58 2.08
CA ALA A 91 13.63 9.29 3.50
C ALA A 91 12.30 8.94 4.17
N ALA A 92 11.23 9.68 3.87
CA ALA A 92 9.89 9.42 4.37
C ALA A 92 9.35 8.08 3.81
N PHE A 93 9.60 7.80 2.54
CA PHE A 93 9.21 6.54 1.90
C PHE A 93 9.95 5.34 2.51
N ALA A 94 11.26 5.44 2.72
CA ALA A 94 12.04 4.40 3.39
C ALA A 94 11.54 4.12 4.82
N LYS A 95 11.23 5.19 5.58
CA LYS A 95 10.64 5.08 6.92
C LYS A 95 9.29 4.37 6.88
N PHE A 96 8.43 4.71 5.91
CA PHE A 96 7.14 4.07 5.71
C PHE A 96 7.30 2.57 5.39
N GLN A 97 8.18 2.21 4.45
CA GLN A 97 8.44 0.81 4.10
C GLN A 97 8.95 0.01 5.30
N LYS A 98 9.87 0.59 6.09
CA LYS A 98 10.37 -0.03 7.31
C LYS A 98 9.26 -0.31 8.31
N ALA A 99 8.42 0.69 8.61
CA ALA A 99 7.30 0.55 9.54
C ALA A 99 6.28 -0.52 9.07
N GLN A 100 5.99 -0.58 7.77
CA GLN A 100 5.13 -1.61 7.19
C GLN A 100 5.75 -3.01 7.30
N GLY A 101 7.07 -3.14 7.14
CA GLY A 101 7.81 -4.39 7.34
C GLY A 101 7.81 -4.86 8.80
N GLU A 102 8.00 -3.94 9.74
CA GLU A 102 7.93 -4.22 11.18
C GLU A 102 6.53 -4.71 11.58
N LEU A 103 5.48 -4.09 11.04
CA LEU A 103 4.09 -4.53 11.27
C LEU A 103 3.84 -5.92 10.70
N SER A 104 4.31 -6.22 9.49
CA SER A 104 4.19 -7.56 8.90
C SER A 104 4.88 -8.61 9.76
N SER A 105 6.07 -8.32 10.26
CA SER A 105 6.83 -9.23 11.13
C SER A 105 6.13 -9.46 12.47
N ALA A 106 5.57 -8.42 13.07
CA ALA A 106 4.83 -8.50 14.32
C ALA A 106 3.55 -9.35 14.16
N LEU A 107 2.81 -9.15 13.06
CA LEU A 107 1.62 -9.95 12.74
C LEU A 107 1.97 -11.42 12.48
N ALA A 108 3.02 -11.71 11.73
CA ALA A 108 3.47 -13.08 11.50
C ALA A 108 3.80 -13.78 12.82
N ARG A 109 4.47 -13.09 13.75
CA ARG A 109 4.79 -13.62 15.07
C ARG A 109 3.53 -13.88 15.91
N LEU A 110 2.54 -12.98 15.86
CA LEU A 110 1.25 -13.16 16.52
C LEU A 110 0.54 -14.40 16.01
N LEU A 111 0.51 -14.62 14.71
CA LEU A 111 -0.14 -15.79 14.10
C LEU A 111 0.59 -17.10 14.49
N VAL A 112 1.92 -17.10 14.57
CA VAL A 112 2.70 -18.26 15.06
C VAL A 112 2.35 -18.58 16.52
N VAL A 113 2.24 -17.56 17.37
CA VAL A 113 1.85 -17.74 18.77
C VAL A 113 0.42 -18.29 18.88
N ALA A 114 -0.51 -17.79 18.05
CA ALA A 114 -1.89 -18.26 18.02
C ALA A 114 -2.02 -19.76 17.76
N GLU A 115 -1.05 -20.39 17.08
CA GLU A 115 -1.03 -21.84 16.84
C GLU A 115 -0.99 -22.65 18.15
N ASN A 116 -0.48 -22.10 19.25
CA ASN A 116 -0.43 -22.74 20.56
C ASN A 116 -1.77 -22.69 21.33
N TYR A 117 -2.77 -22.00 20.77
CA TYR A 117 -4.07 -21.77 21.41
C TYR A 117 -5.22 -22.37 20.58
N PRO A 118 -5.55 -23.68 20.75
CA PRO A 118 -6.55 -24.36 19.93
C PRO A 118 -7.94 -23.70 19.98
N ASN A 119 -8.33 -23.15 21.14
CA ASN A 119 -9.63 -22.49 21.32
C ASN A 119 -9.68 -21.16 20.53
N LEU A 120 -8.58 -20.42 20.46
CA LEU A 120 -8.44 -19.23 19.62
C LEU A 120 -8.56 -19.59 18.14
N LYS A 121 -7.89 -20.64 17.71
CA LYS A 121 -7.97 -21.12 16.31
C LYS A 121 -9.37 -21.60 15.93
N ALA A 122 -10.15 -22.09 16.87
CA ALA A 122 -11.53 -22.49 16.65
C ALA A 122 -12.51 -21.31 16.65
N ASP A 123 -12.12 -20.14 17.17
CA ASP A 123 -12.96 -18.95 17.21
C ASP A 123 -13.27 -18.43 15.81
N ALA A 124 -14.57 -18.19 15.53
CA ALA A 124 -15.02 -17.75 14.21
C ALA A 124 -14.50 -16.36 13.86
N SER A 125 -14.47 -15.44 14.84
CA SER A 125 -14.00 -14.07 14.64
C SER A 125 -12.49 -14.03 14.33
N PHE A 126 -11.70 -14.88 15.00
CA PHE A 126 -10.28 -15.03 14.72
C PHE A 126 -10.04 -15.52 13.29
N ARG A 127 -10.74 -16.57 12.86
CA ARG A 127 -10.60 -17.12 11.51
C ARG A 127 -11.01 -16.12 10.43
N ASP A 128 -12.09 -15.37 10.65
CA ASP A 128 -12.54 -14.33 9.73
C ASP A 128 -11.51 -13.21 9.61
N LEU A 129 -10.93 -12.76 10.74
CA LEU A 129 -9.90 -11.73 10.76
C LEU A 129 -8.61 -12.21 10.10
N GLN A 130 -8.20 -13.46 10.33
CA GLN A 130 -7.06 -14.07 9.67
C GLN A 130 -7.26 -14.12 8.15
N ALA A 131 -8.41 -14.58 7.69
CA ALA A 131 -8.74 -14.63 6.26
C ALA A 131 -8.77 -13.21 5.63
N GLN A 132 -9.28 -12.21 6.35
CA GLN A 132 -9.27 -10.83 5.88
C GLN A 132 -7.85 -10.26 5.81
N LEU A 133 -6.97 -10.59 6.76
CA LEU A 133 -5.55 -10.18 6.73
C LEU A 133 -4.83 -10.82 5.55
N GLU A 134 -4.95 -12.13 5.36
CA GLU A 134 -4.36 -12.84 4.22
C GLU A 134 -4.85 -12.27 2.87
N GLY A 135 -6.15 -12.02 2.76
CA GLY A 135 -6.73 -11.36 1.58
C GLY A 135 -6.19 -9.95 1.36
N THR A 136 -5.92 -9.21 2.45
CA THR A 136 -5.35 -7.85 2.37
C THR A 136 -3.88 -7.90 1.96
N GLU A 137 -3.07 -8.83 2.47
CA GLU A 137 -1.68 -9.02 2.03
C GLU A 137 -1.58 -9.35 0.53
N ASN A 138 -2.48 -10.20 0.02
CA ASN A 138 -2.56 -10.47 -1.40
C ASN A 138 -2.90 -9.21 -2.22
N ARG A 139 -3.85 -8.40 -1.73
CA ARG A 139 -4.23 -7.13 -2.39
C ARG A 139 -3.09 -6.10 -2.34
N ILE A 140 -2.34 -6.02 -1.24
CA ILE A 140 -1.14 -5.17 -1.13
C ILE A 140 -0.14 -5.58 -2.21
N THR A 141 0.11 -6.87 -2.37
CA THR A 141 1.03 -7.38 -3.40
C THR A 141 0.57 -7.01 -4.81
N VAL A 142 -0.71 -7.22 -5.13
CA VAL A 142 -1.29 -6.85 -6.44
C VAL A 142 -1.24 -5.34 -6.66
N ALA A 143 -1.61 -4.53 -5.67
CA ALA A 143 -1.57 -3.07 -5.77
C ALA A 143 -0.15 -2.55 -5.98
N ARG A 144 0.85 -3.11 -5.29
CA ARG A 144 2.27 -2.77 -5.49
C ARG A 144 2.76 -3.10 -6.89
N ASN A 145 2.38 -4.25 -7.43
CA ASN A 145 2.74 -4.62 -8.79
C ASN A 145 2.12 -3.66 -9.81
N ARG A 146 0.84 -3.29 -9.65
CA ARG A 146 0.19 -2.29 -10.50
C ARG A 146 0.87 -0.92 -10.43
N TYR A 147 1.28 -0.50 -9.23
CA TYR A 147 2.05 0.73 -9.06
C TYR A 147 3.39 0.67 -9.81
N ILE A 148 4.14 -0.42 -9.67
CA ILE A 148 5.40 -0.61 -10.40
C ILE A 148 5.18 -0.58 -11.92
N ASP A 149 4.12 -1.19 -12.43
CA ASP A 149 3.81 -1.19 -13.85
C ASP A 149 3.38 0.20 -14.34
N ALA A 150 2.62 0.95 -13.53
CA ALA A 150 2.28 2.35 -13.83
C ALA A 150 3.53 3.24 -13.90
N VAL A 151 4.47 3.09 -12.96
CA VAL A 151 5.76 3.82 -12.97
C VAL A 151 6.58 3.48 -14.20
N LYS A 152 6.63 2.19 -14.61
CA LYS A 152 7.33 1.79 -15.85
C LYS A 152 6.70 2.38 -17.11
N ALA A 153 5.37 2.52 -17.13
CA ALA A 153 4.68 3.13 -18.27
C ALA A 153 4.86 4.66 -18.32
N TYR A 154 5.12 5.28 -17.17
CA TYR A 154 5.43 6.72 -17.06
C TYR A 154 6.84 7.04 -17.55
N ASN A 155 7.84 6.20 -17.28
CA ASN A 155 9.24 6.37 -17.68
C ASN A 155 9.48 5.96 -19.15
#